data_2745b4dab762a3fcbb5c9dab70e2efe6
#
_entry.id   2745b4dab762a3fcbb5c9dab70e2efe6
#
_cell.length_a   1.000
_cell.length_b   1.000
_cell.length_c   1.000
_cell.angle_alpha   90.00
_cell.angle_beta   90.00
_cell.angle_gamma   90.00
#
_symmetry.space_group_name_H-M   'P 1'
#
loop_
_entity.id
_entity.type
_entity.pdbx_description
1 polymer ?
#
loop_
_entity_poly.entity_id
_entity_poly.type
_entity_poly.pdbx_seq_one_letter_code
_entity_poly.pdbx_strand_id
1 'polypeptide(L)'
;MENGKSNTNNLITNNKVITIDGPSGAGKGTLTKLVAEKLGWHILDSGALYRILGVAAERADIDLSIEPLSDKNKESITRIARNLNVEFKLNSDSGEVEPYLDDKNLGKQIRTDQAGQSASKVAAIPTVRDALLARQRDFEQAPGLVADGRDMGTIVFNDAPIKIFLTASAECRAKRRYEQLINKGVGVSIRALLESIKARDERDQNRPVAPLVPADGAFVVDSSELSISQVFDQVIDYIGKKRPELLQ
;
A
#
# COMPACT_ATOMS: atom_id res chain seq x y z
N MET A 1 -32.52 -1.70 47.03
CA MET A 1 -31.07 -1.48 46.82
C MET A 1 -30.59 -2.56 45.87
N GLU A 2 -30.73 -2.32 44.57
CA GLU A 2 -30.26 -3.25 43.52
C GLU A 2 -29.02 -2.65 42.88
N ASN A 3 -27.91 -3.37 43.04
CA ASN A 3 -26.63 -3.03 42.47
C ASN A 3 -26.65 -3.30 40.95
N GLY A 4 -26.74 -2.25 40.17
CA GLY A 4 -26.46 -2.29 38.73
C GLY A 4 -24.97 -2.54 38.47
N LYS A 5 -24.60 -3.79 38.22
CA LYS A 5 -23.31 -4.12 37.64
C LYS A 5 -23.35 -3.69 36.17
N SER A 6 -22.65 -2.62 35.84
CA SER A 6 -22.34 -2.25 34.48
C SER A 6 -21.46 -3.33 33.86
N ASN A 7 -22.05 -4.15 33.01
CA ASN A 7 -21.36 -5.09 32.14
C ASN A 7 -20.64 -4.25 31.06
N THR A 8 -19.40 -3.88 31.29
CA THR A 8 -18.48 -3.48 30.22
C THR A 8 -18.11 -4.74 29.45
N ASN A 9 -19.01 -5.14 28.54
CA ASN A 9 -18.64 -6.07 27.48
C ASN A 9 -17.49 -5.44 26.70
N ASN A 10 -16.28 -5.90 26.96
CA ASN A 10 -15.17 -5.81 26.02
C ASN A 10 -15.64 -6.47 24.71
N LEU A 11 -16.18 -5.68 23.82
CA LEU A 11 -16.27 -6.03 22.40
C LEU A 11 -14.82 -6.15 21.92
N ILE A 12 -14.24 -7.32 22.08
CA ILE A 12 -13.08 -7.71 21.29
C ILE A 12 -13.59 -7.68 19.85
N THR A 13 -13.44 -6.53 19.23
CA THR A 13 -13.68 -6.40 17.79
C THR A 13 -12.81 -7.46 17.15
N ASN A 14 -13.45 -8.36 16.42
CA ASN A 14 -12.78 -9.47 15.71
C ASN A 14 -12.05 -8.90 14.47
N ASN A 15 -11.48 -7.68 14.60
CA ASN A 15 -10.76 -6.97 13.57
C ASN A 15 -9.45 -7.72 13.29
N LYS A 16 -9.42 -8.39 12.15
CA LYS A 16 -8.29 -9.19 11.67
C LYS A 16 -7.60 -8.45 10.52
N VAL A 17 -7.14 -7.24 10.79
CA VAL A 17 -6.40 -6.42 9.84
C VAL A 17 -4.98 -6.17 10.37
N ILE A 18 -3.99 -6.38 9.52
CA ILE A 18 -2.60 -5.97 9.72
C ILE A 18 -2.27 -4.93 8.67
N THR A 19 -1.80 -3.76 9.08
CA THR A 19 -1.36 -2.72 8.15
C THR A 19 0.16 -2.67 8.05
N ILE A 20 0.68 -2.50 6.83
CA ILE A 20 2.11 -2.35 6.53
C ILE A 20 2.29 -1.10 5.69
N ASP A 21 2.61 0.01 6.34
CA ASP A 21 2.85 1.29 5.68
C ASP A 21 4.35 1.57 5.51
N GLY A 22 4.69 2.51 4.66
CA GLY A 22 6.08 2.94 4.46
C GLY A 22 6.38 3.38 3.04
N PRO A 23 7.60 3.93 2.78
CA PRO A 23 7.98 4.48 1.49
C PRO A 23 8.09 3.42 0.39
N SER A 24 8.16 3.87 -0.86
CA SER A 24 8.33 2.98 -2.01
C SER A 24 9.71 2.29 -1.96
N GLY A 25 9.75 0.98 -2.27
CA GLY A 25 11.01 0.23 -2.30
C GLY A 25 11.53 -0.24 -0.95
N ALA A 26 10.81 -0.01 0.17
CA ALA A 26 11.20 -0.51 1.49
C ALA A 26 11.04 -2.03 1.67
N GLY A 27 10.39 -2.73 0.73
CA GLY A 27 10.18 -4.18 0.81
C GLY A 27 8.78 -4.59 1.29
N LYS A 28 7.84 -3.63 1.42
CA LYS A 28 6.49 -3.89 1.94
C LYS A 28 5.77 -5.02 1.22
N GLY A 29 5.66 -4.99 -0.11
CA GLY A 29 4.92 -6.01 -0.86
C GLY A 29 5.44 -7.43 -0.62
N THR A 30 6.77 -7.61 -0.49
CA THR A 30 7.36 -8.92 -0.13
C THR A 30 6.98 -9.33 1.28
N LEU A 31 7.09 -8.39 2.25
CA LEU A 31 6.70 -8.64 3.64
C LEU A 31 5.22 -8.95 3.74
N THR A 32 4.36 -8.17 3.08
CA THR A 32 2.90 -8.39 3.02
C THR A 32 2.55 -9.79 2.54
N LYS A 33 3.19 -10.23 1.45
CA LYS A 33 3.00 -11.57 0.92
C LYS A 33 3.37 -12.64 1.95
N LEU A 34 4.57 -12.54 2.54
CA LEU A 34 5.04 -13.52 3.52
C LEU A 34 4.14 -13.59 4.77
N VAL A 35 3.69 -12.42 5.28
CA VAL A 35 2.79 -12.36 6.43
C VAL A 35 1.42 -12.94 6.08
N ALA A 36 0.87 -12.59 4.93
CA ALA A 36 -0.42 -13.10 4.47
C ALA A 36 -0.40 -14.62 4.24
N GLU A 37 0.67 -15.14 3.61
CA GLU A 37 0.87 -16.59 3.44
C GLU A 37 0.97 -17.33 4.78
N LYS A 38 1.71 -16.75 5.75
CA LYS A 38 1.84 -17.33 7.10
C LYS A 38 0.51 -17.42 7.83
N LEU A 39 -0.38 -16.44 7.64
CA LEU A 39 -1.67 -16.34 8.32
C LEU A 39 -2.83 -16.95 7.51
N GLY A 40 -2.64 -17.24 6.24
CA GLY A 40 -3.71 -17.65 5.32
C GLY A 40 -4.70 -16.51 5.04
N TRP A 41 -4.25 -15.23 5.06
CA TRP A 41 -5.09 -14.04 4.94
C TRP A 41 -5.06 -13.43 3.54
N HIS A 42 -6.06 -12.58 3.26
CA HIS A 42 -6.13 -11.79 2.04
C HIS A 42 -5.07 -10.67 2.04
N ILE A 43 -4.78 -10.16 0.84
CA ILE A 43 -3.85 -9.04 0.63
C ILE A 43 -4.60 -7.88 -0.03
N LEU A 44 -4.35 -6.67 0.47
CA LEU A 44 -4.63 -5.43 -0.22
C LEU A 44 -3.30 -4.73 -0.57
N ASP A 45 -2.98 -4.60 -1.85
CA ASP A 45 -1.99 -3.63 -2.35
C ASP A 45 -2.72 -2.34 -2.72
N SER A 46 -2.83 -1.43 -1.75
CA SER A 46 -3.45 -0.11 -1.98
C SER A 46 -2.72 0.67 -3.08
N GLY A 47 -1.40 0.54 -3.17
CA GLY A 47 -0.61 1.15 -4.23
C GLY A 47 -1.01 0.70 -5.63
N ALA A 48 -1.45 -0.53 -5.79
CA ALA A 48 -1.95 -1.04 -7.07
C ALA A 48 -3.22 -0.31 -7.51
N LEU A 49 -4.17 -0.02 -6.61
CA LEU A 49 -5.38 0.75 -6.95
C LEU A 49 -5.05 2.14 -7.51
N TYR A 50 -4.12 2.86 -6.86
CA TYR A 50 -3.69 4.18 -7.35
C TYR A 50 -2.91 4.09 -8.66
N ARG A 51 -2.14 3.02 -8.90
CA ARG A 51 -1.46 2.80 -10.18
C ARG A 51 -2.45 2.52 -11.30
N ILE A 52 -3.48 1.71 -11.02
CA ILE A 52 -4.57 1.45 -11.96
C ILE A 52 -5.32 2.74 -12.30
N LEU A 53 -5.61 3.57 -11.29
CA LEU A 53 -6.24 4.87 -11.51
C LEU A 53 -5.35 5.79 -12.36
N GLY A 54 -4.02 5.80 -12.14
CA GLY A 54 -3.08 6.54 -13.00
C GLY A 54 -3.17 6.10 -14.45
N VAL A 55 -3.17 4.80 -14.72
CA VAL A 55 -3.34 4.25 -16.08
C VAL A 55 -4.71 4.61 -16.65
N ALA A 56 -5.77 4.57 -15.86
CA ALA A 56 -7.11 4.97 -16.30
C ALA A 56 -7.19 6.45 -16.66
N ALA A 57 -6.52 7.31 -15.90
CA ALA A 57 -6.44 8.75 -16.20
C ALA A 57 -5.67 9.01 -17.49
N GLU A 58 -4.53 8.35 -17.69
CA GLU A 58 -3.75 8.44 -18.95
C GLU A 58 -4.56 7.94 -20.16
N ARG A 59 -5.35 6.88 -20.02
CA ARG A 59 -6.26 6.39 -21.09
C ARG A 59 -7.41 7.37 -21.37
N ALA A 60 -7.72 8.26 -20.46
CA ALA A 60 -8.70 9.35 -20.62
C ALA A 60 -8.03 10.65 -21.11
N ASP A 61 -6.83 10.57 -21.70
CA ASP A 61 -6.03 11.68 -22.21
C ASP A 61 -5.73 12.77 -21.18
N ILE A 62 -5.64 12.39 -19.89
CA ILE A 62 -5.21 13.29 -18.81
C ILE A 62 -3.69 13.20 -18.66
N ASP A 63 -2.99 14.26 -19.03
CA ASP A 63 -1.54 14.35 -18.86
C ASP A 63 -1.17 14.55 -17.38
N LEU A 64 -0.69 13.49 -16.75
CA LEU A 64 -0.21 13.51 -15.38
C LEU A 64 1.23 14.06 -15.23
N SER A 65 1.92 14.44 -16.32
CA SER A 65 3.24 15.07 -16.23
C SER A 65 3.16 16.54 -15.82
N ILE A 66 2.04 17.20 -16.12
CA ILE A 66 1.80 18.62 -15.82
C ILE A 66 1.48 18.79 -14.33
N GLU A 67 2.24 19.62 -13.64
CA GLU A 67 2.02 20.01 -12.23
C GLU A 67 2.04 21.54 -12.06
N PRO A 68 1.08 22.10 -11.30
CA PRO A 68 -0.06 21.45 -10.66
C PRO A 68 -1.13 21.01 -11.65
N LEU A 69 -1.82 19.90 -11.34
CA LEU A 69 -2.99 19.47 -12.11
C LEU A 69 -4.10 20.51 -12.02
N SER A 70 -4.74 20.83 -13.16
CA SER A 70 -5.91 21.71 -13.21
C SER A 70 -7.08 21.12 -12.41
N ASP A 71 -7.96 21.96 -11.90
CA ASP A 71 -9.13 21.50 -11.15
C ASP A 71 -10.06 20.63 -12.02
N LYS A 72 -10.19 20.94 -13.30
CA LYS A 72 -10.90 20.10 -14.28
C LYS A 72 -10.30 18.68 -14.35
N ASN A 73 -8.97 18.56 -14.37
CA ASN A 73 -8.30 17.26 -14.39
C ASN A 73 -8.51 16.51 -13.09
N LYS A 74 -8.41 17.20 -11.92
CA LYS A 74 -8.68 16.61 -10.60
C LYS A 74 -10.12 16.08 -10.51
N GLU A 75 -11.12 16.82 -10.98
CA GLU A 75 -12.52 16.39 -11.03
C GLU A 75 -12.71 15.19 -11.94
N SER A 76 -12.06 15.18 -13.11
CA SER A 76 -12.13 14.06 -14.05
C SER A 76 -11.51 12.80 -13.46
N ILE A 77 -10.34 12.89 -12.82
CA ILE A 77 -9.67 11.78 -12.13
C ILE A 77 -10.55 11.26 -10.98
N THR A 78 -11.17 12.16 -10.21
CA THR A 78 -12.09 11.78 -9.13
C THR A 78 -13.30 11.01 -9.65
N ARG A 79 -13.87 11.43 -10.78
CA ARG A 79 -14.97 10.71 -11.44
C ARG A 79 -14.54 9.34 -11.92
N ILE A 80 -13.34 9.21 -12.50
CA ILE A 80 -12.75 7.92 -12.89
C ILE A 80 -12.59 7.03 -11.65
N ALA A 81 -12.06 7.57 -10.53
CA ALA A 81 -11.86 6.81 -9.30
C ALA A 81 -13.18 6.24 -8.74
N ARG A 82 -14.27 7.01 -8.75
CA ARG A 82 -15.59 6.55 -8.29
C ARG A 82 -16.16 5.40 -9.14
N ASN A 83 -15.89 5.41 -10.43
CA ASN A 83 -16.42 4.44 -11.39
C ASN A 83 -15.35 3.41 -11.82
N LEU A 84 -14.24 3.31 -11.08
CA LEU A 84 -13.11 2.47 -11.44
C LEU A 84 -13.52 0.99 -11.44
N ASN A 85 -13.63 0.37 -12.61
CA ASN A 85 -13.98 -1.04 -12.74
C ASN A 85 -12.71 -1.89 -12.67
N VAL A 86 -12.34 -2.29 -11.46
CA VAL A 86 -11.12 -3.06 -11.18
C VAL A 86 -11.48 -4.42 -10.62
N GLU A 87 -10.87 -5.44 -11.16
CA GLU A 87 -10.89 -6.80 -10.63
C GLU A 87 -9.46 -7.30 -10.41
N PHE A 88 -9.30 -8.15 -9.40
CA PHE A 88 -8.08 -8.89 -9.16
C PHE A 88 -8.35 -10.38 -9.39
N LYS A 89 -7.72 -10.96 -10.42
CA LYS A 89 -7.93 -12.36 -10.82
C LYS A 89 -6.68 -13.18 -10.54
N LEU A 90 -6.86 -14.36 -9.99
CA LEU A 90 -5.77 -15.33 -9.82
C LEU A 90 -5.38 -15.87 -11.20
N ASN A 91 -4.13 -15.69 -11.58
CA ASN A 91 -3.56 -16.33 -12.76
C ASN A 91 -3.25 -17.80 -12.41
N SER A 92 -3.93 -18.74 -13.07
CA SER A 92 -3.77 -20.19 -12.82
C SER A 92 -2.37 -20.72 -13.11
N ASP A 93 -1.64 -20.07 -14.04
CA ASP A 93 -0.34 -20.55 -14.50
C ASP A 93 0.81 -20.07 -13.59
N SER A 94 0.72 -18.83 -13.10
CA SER A 94 1.76 -18.22 -12.25
C SER A 94 1.44 -18.29 -10.75
N GLY A 95 0.18 -18.52 -10.37
CA GLY A 95 -0.29 -18.40 -8.99
C GLY A 95 -0.27 -16.94 -8.46
N GLU A 96 -0.06 -15.95 -9.32
CA GLU A 96 -0.06 -14.54 -8.96
C GLU A 96 -1.43 -13.90 -9.16
N VAL A 97 -1.76 -12.94 -8.29
CA VAL A 97 -2.94 -12.11 -8.47
C VAL A 97 -2.63 -11.00 -9.47
N GLU A 98 -3.41 -10.93 -10.53
CA GLU A 98 -3.25 -9.96 -11.61
C GLU A 98 -4.40 -8.94 -11.61
N PRO A 99 -4.08 -7.65 -11.75
CA PRO A 99 -5.06 -6.58 -11.82
C PRO A 99 -5.63 -6.44 -13.23
N TYR A 100 -6.95 -6.27 -13.31
CA TYR A 100 -7.69 -5.99 -14.54
C TYR A 100 -8.41 -4.65 -14.39
N LEU A 101 -8.41 -3.86 -15.46
CA LEU A 101 -9.20 -2.64 -15.62
C LEU A 101 -10.07 -2.80 -16.87
N ASP A 102 -11.39 -2.74 -16.71
CA ASP A 102 -12.34 -2.96 -17.80
C ASP A 102 -12.01 -4.25 -18.60
N ASP A 103 -11.87 -5.36 -17.88
CA ASP A 103 -11.51 -6.69 -18.39
C ASP A 103 -10.14 -6.81 -19.07
N LYS A 104 -9.32 -5.76 -19.06
CA LYS A 104 -7.96 -5.78 -19.62
C LYS A 104 -6.93 -5.98 -18.53
N ASN A 105 -6.08 -6.99 -18.68
CA ASN A 105 -4.97 -7.25 -17.78
C ASN A 105 -3.96 -6.08 -17.77
N LEU A 106 -3.63 -5.56 -16.60
CA LEU A 106 -2.68 -4.46 -16.40
C LEU A 106 -1.35 -4.89 -15.77
N GLY A 107 -1.13 -6.16 -15.51
CA GLY A 107 -0.04 -6.66 -14.68
C GLY A 107 1.33 -6.03 -14.93
N LYS A 108 1.76 -5.93 -16.21
CA LYS A 108 3.03 -5.29 -16.56
C LYS A 108 2.96 -3.76 -16.53
N GLN A 109 1.82 -3.17 -16.89
CA GLN A 109 1.67 -1.71 -17.02
C GLN A 109 1.77 -1.01 -15.66
N ILE A 110 1.19 -1.57 -14.60
CA ILE A 110 1.22 -0.96 -13.27
C ILE A 110 2.50 -1.23 -12.49
N ARG A 111 3.41 -2.09 -13.00
CA ARG A 111 4.68 -2.44 -12.33
C ARG A 111 5.86 -1.54 -12.76
N THR A 112 5.60 -0.50 -13.54
CA THR A 112 6.61 0.46 -14.01
C THR A 112 6.86 1.58 -13.00
N ASP A 113 8.01 2.27 -13.12
CA ASP A 113 8.29 3.46 -12.31
C ASP A 113 7.36 4.62 -12.69
N GLN A 114 7.02 4.75 -13.98
CA GLN A 114 6.04 5.73 -14.44
C GLN A 114 4.67 5.54 -13.76
N ALA A 115 4.12 4.33 -13.75
CA ALA A 115 2.87 4.04 -13.04
C ALA A 115 2.97 4.35 -11.53
N GLY A 116 4.16 4.18 -10.94
CA GLY A 116 4.43 4.57 -9.57
C GLY A 116 4.41 6.08 -9.33
N GLN A 117 4.92 6.88 -10.27
CA GLN A 117 4.86 8.34 -10.21
C GLN A 117 3.42 8.84 -10.43
N SER A 118 2.73 8.32 -11.44
CA SER A 118 1.31 8.62 -11.69
C SER A 118 0.44 8.32 -10.46
N ALA A 119 0.66 7.16 -9.81
CA ALA A 119 -0.03 6.81 -8.56
C ALA A 119 0.19 7.84 -7.45
N SER A 120 1.43 8.30 -7.25
CA SER A 120 1.75 9.29 -6.22
C SER A 120 1.06 10.63 -6.49
N LYS A 121 0.95 11.04 -7.76
CA LYS A 121 0.27 12.27 -8.18
C LYS A 121 -1.25 12.21 -7.94
N VAL A 122 -1.91 11.16 -8.40
CA VAL A 122 -3.37 11.02 -8.20
C VAL A 122 -3.72 10.80 -6.72
N ALA A 123 -2.84 10.15 -5.94
CA ALA A 123 -3.02 9.96 -4.50
C ALA A 123 -2.88 11.26 -3.68
N ALA A 124 -2.34 12.33 -4.25
CA ALA A 124 -2.28 13.65 -3.63
C ALA A 124 -3.62 14.41 -3.72
N ILE A 125 -4.58 13.94 -4.53
CA ILE A 125 -5.89 14.57 -4.71
C ILE A 125 -6.84 14.08 -3.61
N PRO A 126 -7.33 14.96 -2.70
CA PRO A 126 -8.17 14.55 -1.57
C PRO A 126 -9.44 13.80 -2.01
N THR A 127 -10.16 14.32 -3.01
CA THR A 127 -11.41 13.73 -3.50
C THR A 127 -11.23 12.37 -4.17
N VAL A 128 -10.04 12.07 -4.70
CA VAL A 128 -9.66 10.74 -5.20
C VAL A 128 -9.51 9.76 -4.03
N ARG A 129 -8.89 10.21 -2.95
CA ARG A 129 -8.72 9.39 -1.75
C ARG A 129 -10.07 9.00 -1.14
N ASP A 130 -10.97 9.99 -1.02
CA ASP A 130 -12.34 9.76 -0.55
C ASP A 130 -13.09 8.76 -1.44
N ALA A 131 -12.92 8.88 -2.77
CA ALA A 131 -13.56 7.98 -3.74
C ALA A 131 -13.06 6.53 -3.63
N LEU A 132 -11.81 6.30 -3.24
CA LEU A 132 -11.22 4.97 -3.12
C LEU A 132 -11.32 4.38 -1.70
N LEU A 133 -11.68 5.18 -0.68
CA LEU A 133 -11.65 4.75 0.72
C LEU A 133 -12.58 3.57 0.99
N ALA A 134 -13.84 3.66 0.58
CA ALA A 134 -14.82 2.58 0.75
C ALA A 134 -14.34 1.29 0.07
N ARG A 135 -13.87 1.40 -1.18
CA ARG A 135 -13.34 0.25 -1.93
C ARG A 135 -12.15 -0.43 -1.24
N GLN A 136 -11.25 0.34 -0.64
CA GLN A 136 -10.13 -0.24 0.12
C GLN A 136 -10.63 -1.00 1.36
N ARG A 137 -11.63 -0.47 2.06
CA ARG A 137 -12.23 -1.13 3.23
C ARG A 137 -13.00 -2.40 2.88
N ASP A 138 -13.60 -2.48 1.69
CA ASP A 138 -14.31 -3.68 1.21
C ASP A 138 -13.41 -4.91 1.06
N PHE A 139 -12.07 -4.73 1.09
CA PHE A 139 -11.11 -5.85 1.13
C PHE A 139 -11.02 -6.53 2.50
N GLU A 140 -11.55 -5.91 3.57
CA GLU A 140 -11.60 -6.52 4.89
C GLU A 140 -12.65 -7.64 4.92
N GLN A 141 -12.19 -8.86 4.68
CA GLN A 141 -13.01 -10.07 4.63
C GLN A 141 -12.34 -11.19 5.44
N ALA A 142 -13.17 -12.16 5.88
CA ALA A 142 -12.63 -13.36 6.51
C ALA A 142 -11.73 -14.16 5.54
N PRO A 143 -10.63 -14.75 6.01
CA PRO A 143 -10.22 -14.95 7.40
C PRO A 143 -9.49 -13.76 8.04
N GLY A 144 -9.06 -12.76 7.25
CA GLY A 144 -8.37 -11.56 7.67
C GLY A 144 -7.65 -10.88 6.51
N LEU A 145 -7.04 -9.71 6.76
CA LEU A 145 -6.43 -8.85 5.74
C LEU A 145 -5.04 -8.37 6.15
N VAL A 146 -4.08 -8.46 5.24
CA VAL A 146 -2.80 -7.74 5.32
C VAL A 146 -2.81 -6.62 4.27
N ALA A 147 -2.82 -5.37 4.70
CA ALA A 147 -2.95 -4.20 3.84
C ALA A 147 -1.62 -3.44 3.71
N ASP A 148 -1.11 -3.34 2.47
CA ASP A 148 0.11 -2.59 2.11
C ASP A 148 -0.27 -1.22 1.54
N GLY A 149 0.34 -0.17 2.09
CA GLY A 149 0.08 1.18 1.59
C GLY A 149 1.02 2.26 2.09
N ARG A 150 0.43 3.43 2.35
CA ARG A 150 1.08 4.62 2.90
C ARG A 150 0.36 5.16 4.13
N ASP A 151 -0.91 4.85 4.25
CA ASP A 151 -1.85 5.39 5.22
C ASP A 151 -2.89 4.35 5.64
N MET A 152 -2.55 3.07 5.50
CA MET A 152 -3.43 1.98 5.91
C MET A 152 -3.72 2.06 7.40
N GLY A 153 -2.69 2.24 8.22
CA GLY A 153 -2.82 2.30 9.69
C GLY A 153 -3.18 3.67 10.24
N THR A 154 -3.07 4.75 9.44
CA THR A 154 -3.45 6.11 9.88
C THR A 154 -4.87 6.48 9.47
N ILE A 155 -5.34 6.03 8.30
CA ILE A 155 -6.61 6.49 7.69
C ILE A 155 -7.55 5.33 7.34
N VAL A 156 -7.09 4.34 6.54
CA VAL A 156 -8.00 3.35 5.95
C VAL A 156 -8.48 2.37 7.00
N PHE A 157 -7.57 1.80 7.78
CA PHE A 157 -7.80 0.85 8.87
C PHE A 157 -7.17 1.39 10.14
N ASN A 158 -7.61 2.57 10.56
CA ASN A 158 -7.03 3.28 11.72
C ASN A 158 -7.23 2.56 13.06
N ASP A 159 -8.14 1.61 13.11
CA ASP A 159 -8.43 0.71 14.22
C ASP A 159 -7.75 -0.66 14.12
N ALA A 160 -6.90 -0.88 13.09
CA ALA A 160 -6.17 -2.13 12.93
C ALA A 160 -5.36 -2.47 14.18
N PRO A 161 -5.48 -3.72 14.71
CA PRO A 161 -4.82 -4.13 15.94
C PRO A 161 -3.30 -4.26 15.81
N ILE A 162 -2.82 -4.48 14.59
CA ILE A 162 -1.39 -4.56 14.26
C ILE A 162 -1.10 -3.54 13.16
N LYS A 163 -0.21 -2.61 13.47
CA LYS A 163 0.26 -1.58 12.56
C LYS A 163 1.77 -1.64 12.47
N ILE A 164 2.28 -1.73 11.26
CA ILE A 164 3.71 -1.82 10.95
C ILE A 164 4.07 -0.68 10.04
N PHE A 165 5.19 -0.03 10.32
CA PHE A 165 5.78 0.97 9.44
C PHE A 165 7.16 0.50 9.02
N LEU A 166 7.27 0.04 7.76
CA LEU A 166 8.52 -0.45 7.19
C LEU A 166 9.23 0.68 6.45
N THR A 167 10.44 1.01 6.90
CA THR A 167 11.29 2.03 6.27
C THR A 167 12.62 1.46 5.79
N ALA A 168 13.33 2.22 4.97
CA ALA A 168 14.72 2.04 4.60
C ALA A 168 15.28 3.36 4.03
N SER A 169 16.58 3.58 4.10
CA SER A 169 17.23 4.76 3.51
C SER A 169 16.94 4.85 1.99
N ALA A 170 16.88 6.08 1.46
CA ALA A 170 16.65 6.29 0.03
C ALA A 170 17.75 5.62 -0.82
N GLU A 171 18.98 5.63 -0.32
CA GLU A 171 20.16 5.04 -0.94
C GLU A 171 20.02 3.51 -1.02
N CYS A 172 19.62 2.86 0.06
CA CYS A 172 19.37 1.42 0.09
C CYS A 172 18.25 1.03 -0.89
N ARG A 173 17.15 1.77 -0.92
CA ARG A 173 16.03 1.52 -1.84
C ARG A 173 16.42 1.75 -3.30
N ALA A 174 17.24 2.75 -3.59
CA ALA A 174 17.77 3.00 -4.91
C ALA A 174 18.68 1.85 -5.38
N LYS A 175 19.55 1.33 -4.50
CA LYS A 175 20.41 0.17 -4.78
C LYS A 175 19.57 -1.07 -5.07
N ARG A 176 18.59 -1.41 -4.21
CA ARG A 176 17.68 -2.55 -4.41
C ARG A 176 16.95 -2.45 -5.76
N ARG A 177 16.46 -1.24 -6.10
CA ARG A 177 15.75 -1.01 -7.37
C ARG A 177 16.69 -1.12 -8.57
N TYR A 178 17.91 -0.60 -8.46
CA TYR A 178 18.94 -0.72 -9.48
C TYR A 178 19.24 -2.18 -9.79
N GLU A 179 19.51 -2.99 -8.77
CA GLU A 179 19.77 -4.43 -8.92
C GLU A 179 18.61 -5.16 -9.58
N GLN A 180 17.37 -4.86 -9.19
CA GLN A 180 16.17 -5.44 -9.81
C GLN A 180 16.04 -5.12 -11.30
N LEU A 181 16.40 -3.89 -11.72
CA LEU A 181 16.29 -3.46 -13.11
C LEU A 181 17.41 -4.03 -13.96
N ILE A 182 18.64 -4.03 -13.44
CA ILE A 182 19.79 -4.66 -14.12
C ILE A 182 19.56 -6.15 -14.36
N ASN A 183 19.04 -6.88 -13.36
CA ASN A 183 18.71 -8.30 -13.50
C ASN A 183 17.60 -8.57 -14.55
N LYS A 184 16.82 -7.55 -14.89
CA LYS A 184 15.81 -7.60 -15.98
C LYS A 184 16.35 -7.10 -17.33
N GLY A 185 17.66 -6.79 -17.42
CA GLY A 185 18.29 -6.27 -18.63
C GLY A 185 17.98 -4.80 -18.92
N VAL A 186 17.44 -4.04 -17.95
CA VAL A 186 17.09 -2.62 -18.13
C VAL A 186 18.25 -1.75 -17.64
N GLY A 187 18.88 -1.03 -18.56
CA GLY A 187 19.93 -0.06 -18.24
C GLY A 187 19.35 1.19 -17.57
N VAL A 188 19.82 1.51 -16.36
CA VAL A 188 19.35 2.65 -15.57
C VAL A 188 20.51 3.29 -14.80
N SER A 189 20.38 4.58 -14.45
CA SER A 189 21.29 5.29 -13.57
C SER A 189 20.84 5.19 -12.12
N ILE A 190 21.71 4.71 -11.22
CA ILE A 190 21.42 4.68 -9.78
C ILE A 190 21.17 6.09 -9.22
N ARG A 191 21.86 7.11 -9.76
CA ARG A 191 21.66 8.51 -9.39
C ARG A 191 20.24 8.98 -9.76
N ALA A 192 19.79 8.69 -10.99
CA ALA A 192 18.42 9.05 -11.42
C ALA A 192 17.35 8.31 -10.58
N LEU A 193 17.60 7.04 -10.24
CA LEU A 193 16.72 6.29 -9.34
C LEU A 193 16.65 6.93 -7.95
N LEU A 194 17.78 7.33 -7.39
CA LEU A 194 17.83 7.99 -6.08
C LEU A 194 17.08 9.33 -6.08
N GLU A 195 17.29 10.16 -7.09
CA GLU A 195 16.58 11.44 -7.26
C GLU A 195 15.07 11.21 -7.38
N SER A 196 14.63 10.23 -8.18
CA SER A 196 13.23 9.85 -8.35
C SER A 196 12.60 9.36 -7.04
N ILE A 197 13.34 8.56 -6.26
CA ILE A 197 12.89 8.05 -4.96
C ILE A 197 12.73 9.21 -3.98
N LYS A 198 13.70 10.11 -3.86
CA LYS A 198 13.66 11.26 -2.95
C LYS A 198 12.49 12.20 -3.30
N ALA A 199 12.29 12.52 -4.57
CA ALA A 199 11.18 13.36 -5.02
C ALA A 199 9.81 12.71 -4.72
N ARG A 200 9.72 11.39 -4.80
CA ARG A 200 8.50 10.66 -4.44
C ARG A 200 8.26 10.66 -2.94
N ASP A 201 9.29 10.41 -2.14
CA ASP A 201 9.19 10.42 -0.68
C ASP A 201 8.74 11.80 -0.17
N GLU A 202 9.33 12.87 -0.70
CA GLU A 202 8.96 14.24 -0.39
C GLU A 202 7.47 14.50 -0.71
N ARG A 203 7.00 14.04 -1.89
CA ARG A 203 5.58 14.16 -2.26
C ARG A 203 4.69 13.35 -1.31
N ASP A 204 5.06 12.09 -1.00
CA ASP A 204 4.27 11.23 -0.14
C ASP A 204 4.21 11.75 1.31
N GLN A 205 5.31 12.35 1.84
CA GLN A 205 5.39 12.92 3.18
C GLN A 205 4.67 14.26 3.32
N ASN A 206 4.73 15.11 2.28
CA ASN A 206 4.18 16.47 2.30
C ASN A 206 2.77 16.57 1.73
N ARG A 207 2.07 15.45 1.51
CA ARG A 207 0.67 15.49 1.09
C ARG A 207 -0.19 16.24 2.12
N PRO A 208 -1.10 17.12 1.67
CA PRO A 208 -1.99 17.84 2.58
C PRO A 208 -2.99 16.93 3.29
N VAL A 209 -3.28 15.76 2.70
CA VAL A 209 -4.16 14.74 3.27
C VAL A 209 -3.43 13.39 3.30
N ALA A 210 -3.51 12.71 4.42
CA ALA A 210 -2.90 11.40 4.65
C ALA A 210 -1.39 11.37 4.32
N PRO A 211 -0.56 12.21 4.96
CA PRO A 211 0.88 12.18 4.76
C PRO A 211 1.45 10.81 5.14
N LEU A 212 2.57 10.45 4.52
CA LEU A 212 3.28 9.21 4.87
C LEU A 212 4.00 9.40 6.21
N VAL A 213 3.37 8.97 7.27
CA VAL A 213 3.90 8.95 8.64
C VAL A 213 3.56 7.63 9.33
N PRO A 214 4.36 7.19 10.31
CA PRO A 214 3.96 6.07 11.15
C PRO A 214 2.64 6.35 11.86
N ALA A 215 1.74 5.37 11.89
CA ALA A 215 0.52 5.46 12.69
C ALA A 215 0.84 5.38 14.18
N ASP A 216 -0.07 5.91 15.01
CA ASP A 216 0.07 5.81 16.47
C ASP A 216 0.17 4.33 16.89
N GLY A 217 1.18 4.01 17.68
CA GLY A 217 1.47 2.66 18.16
C GLY A 217 2.00 1.70 17.08
N ALA A 218 2.37 2.19 15.91
CA ALA A 218 2.97 1.35 14.87
C ALA A 218 4.35 0.82 15.29
N PHE A 219 4.60 -0.44 14.97
CA PHE A 219 5.93 -1.03 15.04
C PHE A 219 6.77 -0.57 13.86
N VAL A 220 7.78 0.26 14.14
CA VAL A 220 8.67 0.80 13.10
C VAL A 220 9.85 -0.14 12.92
N VAL A 221 10.07 -0.58 11.67
CA VAL A 221 11.19 -1.45 11.27
C VAL A 221 12.00 -0.74 10.19
N ASP A 222 13.27 -0.44 10.48
CA ASP A 222 14.22 0.00 9.46
C ASP A 222 14.89 -1.21 8.82
N SER A 223 14.61 -1.44 7.55
CA SER A 223 15.11 -2.56 6.78
C SER A 223 16.41 -2.25 6.01
N SER A 224 17.07 -1.12 6.27
CA SER A 224 18.26 -0.71 5.49
C SER A 224 19.37 -1.76 5.51
N GLU A 225 19.63 -2.32 6.69
CA GLU A 225 20.69 -3.32 6.92
C GLU A 225 20.13 -4.73 7.18
N LEU A 226 18.83 -4.94 7.00
CA LEU A 226 18.19 -6.22 7.27
C LEU A 226 17.86 -6.98 6.00
N SER A 227 18.02 -8.30 6.05
CA SER A 227 17.44 -9.20 5.06
C SER A 227 15.92 -9.28 5.23
N ILE A 228 15.22 -9.71 4.17
CA ILE A 228 13.75 -9.88 4.24
C ILE A 228 13.34 -10.91 5.30
N SER A 229 14.14 -11.96 5.53
CA SER A 229 13.89 -12.95 6.58
C SER A 229 13.97 -12.31 7.96
N GLN A 230 15.01 -11.51 8.24
CA GLN A 230 15.17 -10.82 9.52
C GLN A 230 14.02 -9.83 9.77
N VAL A 231 13.56 -9.11 8.74
CA VAL A 231 12.39 -8.23 8.86
C VAL A 231 11.13 -9.05 9.17
N PHE A 232 10.92 -10.16 8.45
CA PHE A 232 9.79 -11.04 8.64
C PHE A 232 9.77 -11.61 10.07
N ASP A 233 10.90 -12.13 10.55
CA ASP A 233 11.01 -12.71 11.90
C ASP A 233 10.70 -11.68 12.99
N GLN A 234 11.19 -10.44 12.86
CA GLN A 234 10.86 -9.34 13.80
C GLN A 234 9.36 -9.02 13.79
N VAL A 235 8.74 -9.01 12.61
CA VAL A 235 7.31 -8.73 12.47
C VAL A 235 6.45 -9.85 13.04
N ILE A 236 6.79 -11.11 12.81
CA ILE A 236 6.06 -12.26 13.38
C ILE A 236 6.21 -12.29 14.90
N ASP A 237 7.42 -12.03 15.43
CA ASP A 237 7.64 -11.93 16.89
C ASP A 237 6.80 -10.81 17.50
N TYR A 238 6.73 -9.64 16.84
CA TYR A 238 5.87 -8.54 17.28
C TYR A 238 4.39 -8.90 17.28
N ILE A 239 3.89 -9.53 16.20
CA ILE A 239 2.50 -10.02 16.09
C ILE A 239 2.22 -11.00 17.23
N GLY A 240 3.10 -11.99 17.46
CA GLY A 240 2.95 -13.00 18.50
C GLY A 240 2.92 -12.43 19.91
N LYS A 241 3.65 -11.34 20.18
CA LYS A 241 3.62 -10.64 21.46
C LYS A 241 2.36 -9.81 21.67
N LYS A 242 1.84 -9.19 20.63
CA LYS A 242 0.67 -8.29 20.70
C LYS A 242 -0.65 -9.03 20.57
N ARG A 243 -0.72 -9.99 19.69
CA ARG A 243 -1.95 -10.72 19.28
C ARG A 243 -1.61 -12.18 18.97
N PRO A 244 -1.22 -12.98 20.00
CA PRO A 244 -0.80 -14.36 19.80
C PRO A 244 -1.86 -15.25 19.14
N GLU A 245 -3.13 -14.91 19.31
CA GLU A 245 -4.25 -15.61 18.68
C GLU A 245 -4.30 -15.48 17.15
N LEU A 246 -3.60 -14.52 16.56
CA LEU A 246 -3.52 -14.38 15.10
C LEU A 246 -2.54 -15.39 14.46
N LEU A 247 -1.65 -16.00 15.27
CA LEU A 247 -0.65 -16.96 14.79
C LEU A 247 -1.07 -18.43 15.01
N GLN A 248 -2.26 -18.66 15.54
CA GLN A 248 -2.84 -19.99 15.77
C GLN A 248 -3.68 -20.40 14.57
#